data_dc0460ebf2a1bf3d157c09901903341d
#
_entry.id   dc0460ebf2a1bf3d157c09901903341d
#
_cell.length_a   1.000
_cell.length_b   1.000
_cell.length_c   1.000
_cell.angle_alpha   90.00
_cell.angle_beta   90.00
_cell.angle_gamma   90.00
#
_symmetry.space_group_name_H-M   'P 1'
#
loop_
_entity.id
_entity.type
_entity.pdbx_description
1 polymer ?
#
loop_
_entity_poly.entity_id
_entity_poly.type
_entity_poly.pdbx_seq_one_letter_code
_entity_poly.pdbx_strand_id
1 'polypeptide(L)'
;MKILVINGPNLNFLGIREPEIYGKTTYKDLVRIIKLHAKKDKVKVKFFQSNHEGKIVDKIQKAYYQKFDGIIINPAAYTHTSVAILDALKSVNILTVEVHISDISEREEFRKHSYVSLYAKTTIKGLGFKGYIDALRYIEGYVEGSKKYKEK
;
A
#
# COMPACT_ATOMS: atom_id res chain seq x y z
N MET A 1 -3.00 12.23 -11.77
CA MET A 1 -3.22 11.40 -10.58
C MET A 1 -1.90 11.23 -9.81
N LYS A 2 -1.94 11.23 -8.49
CA LYS A 2 -0.79 11.14 -7.61
C LYS A 2 -1.04 10.10 -6.51
N ILE A 3 -0.25 9.05 -6.47
CA ILE A 3 -0.42 7.91 -5.56
C ILE A 3 0.80 7.80 -4.64
N LEU A 4 0.54 7.54 -3.35
CA LEU A 4 1.56 7.25 -2.35
C LEU A 4 1.60 5.75 -2.06
N VAL A 5 2.78 5.15 -2.22
CA VAL A 5 3.03 3.76 -1.80
C VAL A 5 3.77 3.79 -0.47
N ILE A 6 3.16 3.21 0.56
CA ILE A 6 3.71 3.10 1.91
C ILE A 6 4.03 1.65 2.21
N ASN A 7 5.25 1.39 2.66
CA ASN A 7 5.73 0.08 3.05
C ASN A 7 6.22 0.11 4.50
N GLY A 8 5.74 -0.82 5.30
CA GLY A 8 6.04 -0.97 6.71
C GLY A 8 7.39 -1.65 7.02
N PRO A 9 7.55 -2.10 8.27
CA PRO A 9 8.81 -2.62 8.76
C PRO A 9 9.29 -3.85 8.00
N ASN A 10 10.62 -3.92 7.87
CA ASN A 10 11.35 -5.02 7.23
C ASN A 10 11.13 -5.19 5.71
N LEU A 11 10.25 -4.41 5.06
CA LEU A 11 10.09 -4.48 3.59
C LEU A 11 11.33 -3.96 2.84
N ASN A 12 12.15 -3.13 3.48
CA ASN A 12 13.48 -2.77 2.98
C ASN A 12 14.45 -3.95 2.88
N PHE A 13 14.17 -5.06 3.58
CA PHE A 13 14.94 -6.31 3.56
C PHE A 13 14.39 -7.37 2.60
N LEU A 14 13.49 -7.02 1.70
CA LEU A 14 13.05 -7.90 0.61
C LEU A 14 14.25 -8.40 -0.22
N GLY A 15 14.24 -9.69 -0.55
CA GLY A 15 15.34 -10.36 -1.27
C GLY A 15 16.50 -10.80 -0.37
N ILE A 16 16.55 -10.32 0.87
CA ILE A 16 17.55 -10.69 1.90
C ILE A 16 16.89 -11.57 2.96
N ARG A 17 15.70 -11.15 3.44
CA ARG A 17 14.95 -11.83 4.48
C ARG A 17 14.06 -12.93 3.89
N GLU A 18 14.10 -14.12 4.48
CA GLU A 18 13.20 -15.24 4.19
C GLU A 18 12.92 -15.41 2.69
N PRO A 19 13.96 -15.63 1.83
CA PRO A 19 13.79 -15.67 0.38
C PRO A 19 12.87 -16.80 -0.10
N GLU A 20 12.70 -17.85 0.68
CA GLU A 20 11.75 -18.95 0.44
C GLU A 20 10.29 -18.52 0.57
N ILE A 21 9.97 -17.45 1.34
CA ILE A 21 8.62 -16.90 1.51
C ILE A 21 8.39 -15.73 0.56
N TYR A 22 9.34 -14.79 0.49
CA TYR A 22 9.20 -13.50 -0.20
C TYR A 22 9.94 -13.44 -1.55
N GLY A 23 10.71 -14.49 -1.90
CA GLY A 23 11.54 -14.55 -3.10
C GLY A 23 12.82 -13.70 -3.00
N LYS A 24 13.64 -13.74 -4.06
CA LYS A 24 14.93 -13.03 -4.15
C LYS A 24 14.80 -11.60 -4.67
N THR A 25 13.62 -11.16 -5.06
CA THR A 25 13.37 -9.84 -5.63
C THR A 25 13.42 -8.78 -4.55
N THR A 26 14.23 -7.76 -4.75
CA THR A 26 14.55 -6.75 -3.74
C THR A 26 13.49 -5.64 -3.65
N TYR A 27 13.56 -4.83 -2.57
CA TYR A 27 12.73 -3.63 -2.44
C TYR A 27 12.98 -2.62 -3.60
N LYS A 28 14.23 -2.51 -4.07
CA LYS A 28 14.55 -1.69 -5.25
C LYS A 28 13.85 -2.17 -6.51
N ASP A 29 13.75 -3.48 -6.67
CA ASP A 29 13.03 -4.08 -7.80
C ASP A 29 11.53 -3.80 -7.70
N LEU A 30 10.92 -3.92 -6.52
CA LEU A 30 9.54 -3.54 -6.29
C LEU A 30 9.28 -2.09 -6.73
N VAL A 31 10.08 -1.15 -6.24
CA VAL A 31 9.98 0.27 -6.60
C VAL A 31 10.13 0.48 -8.11
N ARG A 32 11.09 -0.20 -8.75
CA ARG A 32 11.32 -0.13 -10.20
C ARG A 32 10.12 -0.64 -10.99
N ILE A 33 9.57 -1.78 -10.62
CA ILE A 33 8.42 -2.40 -11.28
C ILE A 33 7.20 -1.48 -11.20
N ILE A 34 6.88 -0.96 -10.02
CA ILE A 34 5.74 -0.03 -9.85
C ILE A 34 5.95 1.24 -10.67
N LYS A 35 7.15 1.83 -10.67
CA LYS A 35 7.46 3.03 -11.46
C LYS A 35 7.27 2.81 -12.95
N LEU A 36 7.66 1.64 -13.47
CA LEU A 36 7.50 1.33 -14.90
C LEU A 36 6.03 1.26 -15.31
N HIS A 37 5.16 0.65 -14.49
CA HIS A 37 3.72 0.61 -14.74
C HIS A 37 3.08 1.99 -14.61
N ALA A 38 3.37 2.71 -13.53
CA ALA A 38 2.84 4.07 -13.32
C ALA A 38 3.21 5.04 -14.44
N LYS A 39 4.42 4.89 -15.02
CA LYS A 39 4.84 5.73 -16.17
C LYS A 39 4.01 5.47 -17.42
N LYS A 40 3.64 4.21 -17.70
CA LYS A 40 2.77 3.87 -18.84
C LYS A 40 1.41 4.53 -18.70
N ASP A 41 0.85 4.56 -17.50
CA ASP A 41 -0.48 5.05 -17.20
C ASP A 41 -0.47 6.55 -16.83
N LYS A 42 0.68 7.23 -16.96
CA LYS A 42 0.89 8.67 -16.65
C LYS A 42 0.55 9.05 -15.20
N VAL A 43 0.71 8.10 -14.26
CA VAL A 43 0.49 8.29 -12.83
C VAL A 43 1.78 8.70 -12.14
N LYS A 44 1.70 9.71 -11.25
CA LYS A 44 2.80 10.12 -10.39
C LYS A 44 2.79 9.27 -9.12
N VAL A 45 3.82 8.47 -8.91
CA VAL A 45 3.95 7.64 -7.70
C VAL A 45 5.08 8.13 -6.82
N LYS A 46 4.82 8.26 -5.52
CA LYS A 46 5.81 8.49 -4.47
C LYS A 46 5.89 7.26 -3.58
N PHE A 47 7.09 6.97 -3.09
CA PHE A 47 7.36 5.81 -2.23
C PHE A 47 7.82 6.26 -0.87
N PHE A 48 7.41 5.52 0.14
CA PHE A 48 7.86 5.68 1.51
C PHE A 48 7.98 4.30 2.17
N GLN A 49 9.09 4.05 2.83
CA GLN A 49 9.28 2.85 3.66
C GLN A 49 9.78 3.29 5.03
N SER A 50 9.25 2.69 6.08
CA SER A 50 9.73 2.93 7.43
C SER A 50 9.48 1.73 8.34
N ASN A 51 10.42 1.51 9.27
CA ASN A 51 10.26 0.58 10.39
C ASN A 51 9.55 1.23 11.59
N HIS A 52 9.31 2.54 11.55
CA HIS A 52 8.72 3.30 12.65
C HIS A 52 7.26 3.60 12.38
N GLU A 53 6.37 3.16 13.28
CA GLU A 53 4.93 3.39 13.18
C GLU A 53 4.57 4.89 13.10
N GLY A 54 5.14 5.70 14.00
CA GLY A 54 4.90 7.15 14.01
C GLY A 54 5.29 7.84 12.71
N LYS A 55 6.39 7.43 12.06
CA LYS A 55 6.77 7.97 10.75
C LYS A 55 5.79 7.58 9.64
N ILE A 56 5.16 6.42 9.76
CA ILE A 56 4.11 5.99 8.83
C ILE A 56 2.86 6.85 9.04
N VAL A 57 2.45 7.08 10.28
CA VAL A 57 1.34 7.98 10.64
C VAL A 57 1.57 9.40 10.10
N ASP A 58 2.75 9.98 10.38
CA ASP A 58 3.13 11.31 9.86
C ASP A 58 3.07 11.38 8.33
N LYS A 59 3.50 10.29 7.68
CA LYS A 59 3.47 10.22 6.21
C LYS A 59 2.07 10.18 5.64
N ILE A 60 1.16 9.46 6.29
CA ILE A 60 -0.27 9.42 5.93
C ILE A 60 -0.87 10.82 6.08
N GLN A 61 -0.66 11.49 7.21
CA GLN A 61 -1.16 12.85 7.44
C GLN A 61 -0.60 13.84 6.41
N LYS A 62 0.69 13.73 6.08
CA LYS A 62 1.33 14.55 5.06
C LYS A 62 0.76 14.33 3.66
N ALA A 63 0.24 13.13 3.37
CA ALA A 63 -0.41 12.84 2.09
C ALA A 63 -1.66 13.71 1.86
N TYR A 64 -2.41 14.02 2.91
CA TYR A 64 -3.55 14.94 2.85
C TYR A 64 -3.11 16.34 2.37
N TYR A 65 -2.14 16.95 3.03
CA TYR A 65 -1.64 18.28 2.65
C TYR A 65 -0.99 18.30 1.25
N GLN A 66 -0.38 17.20 0.86
CA GLN A 66 0.23 17.06 -0.46
C GLN A 66 -0.76 16.64 -1.55
N LYS A 67 -2.04 16.53 -1.24
CA LYS A 67 -3.15 16.20 -2.17
C LYS A 67 -2.87 14.94 -2.99
N PHE A 68 -2.62 13.83 -2.31
CA PHE A 68 -2.58 12.52 -2.95
C PHE A 68 -4.00 12.04 -3.26
N ASP A 69 -4.19 11.43 -4.43
CA ASP A 69 -5.46 10.87 -4.89
C ASP A 69 -5.71 9.47 -4.32
N GLY A 70 -4.65 8.76 -3.95
CA GLY A 70 -4.73 7.41 -3.41
C GLY A 70 -3.49 7.00 -2.61
N ILE A 71 -3.69 6.03 -1.73
CA ILE A 71 -2.64 5.36 -0.93
C ILE A 71 -2.68 3.87 -1.22
N ILE A 72 -1.52 3.30 -1.55
CA ILE A 72 -1.27 1.86 -1.52
C ILE A 72 -0.43 1.60 -0.27
N ILE A 73 -0.91 0.77 0.64
CA ILE A 73 -0.20 0.50 1.88
C ILE A 73 0.02 -0.99 2.11
N ASN A 74 1.27 -1.36 2.37
CA ASN A 74 1.63 -2.64 2.97
C ASN A 74 2.17 -2.36 4.38
N PRO A 75 1.36 -2.50 5.43
CA PRO A 75 1.77 -2.15 6.78
C PRO A 75 2.77 -3.15 7.38
N ALA A 76 3.02 -4.29 6.71
CA ALA A 76 3.81 -5.40 7.22
C ALA A 76 3.32 -5.86 8.61
N ALA A 77 4.19 -6.00 9.61
CA ALA A 77 3.78 -6.44 10.95
C ALA A 77 2.77 -5.50 11.63
N TYR A 78 2.78 -4.21 11.31
CA TYR A 78 1.79 -3.25 11.85
C TYR A 78 0.37 -3.50 11.36
N THR A 79 0.16 -4.33 10.34
CA THR A 79 -1.15 -4.83 9.92
C THR A 79 -1.96 -5.38 11.10
N HIS A 80 -1.27 -6.13 11.97
CA HIS A 80 -1.88 -6.91 13.03
C HIS A 80 -1.97 -6.18 14.37
N THR A 81 -1.35 -4.99 14.49
CA THR A 81 -1.15 -4.30 15.78
C THR A 81 -1.53 -2.83 15.77
N SER A 82 -1.51 -2.15 14.61
CA SER A 82 -1.56 -0.70 14.60
C SER A 82 -2.97 -0.13 14.40
N VAL A 83 -3.62 0.21 15.50
CA VAL A 83 -4.80 1.07 15.50
C VAL A 83 -4.42 2.50 15.07
N ALA A 84 -3.20 2.95 15.41
CA ALA A 84 -2.72 4.29 15.04
C ALA A 84 -2.67 4.51 13.52
N ILE A 85 -2.21 3.53 12.76
CA ILE A 85 -2.23 3.59 11.28
C ILE A 85 -3.67 3.59 10.75
N LEU A 86 -4.56 2.76 11.30
CA LEU A 86 -5.98 2.75 10.95
C LEU A 86 -6.59 4.14 11.15
N ASP A 87 -6.38 4.75 12.30
CA ASP A 87 -6.95 6.06 12.66
C ASP A 87 -6.39 7.17 11.76
N ALA A 88 -5.09 7.11 11.43
CA ALA A 88 -4.48 8.05 10.50
C ALA A 88 -5.11 7.97 9.10
N LEU A 89 -5.34 6.77 8.58
CA LEU A 89 -6.00 6.56 7.28
C LEU A 89 -7.44 7.09 7.29
N LYS A 90 -8.21 6.81 8.35
CA LYS A 90 -9.57 7.35 8.54
C LYS A 90 -9.57 8.87 8.58
N SER A 91 -8.59 9.47 9.27
CA SER A 91 -8.51 10.94 9.45
C SER A 91 -8.26 11.68 8.14
N VAL A 92 -7.45 11.13 7.25
CA VAL A 92 -7.14 11.78 5.96
C VAL A 92 -8.20 11.53 4.88
N ASN A 93 -8.99 10.48 5.03
CA ASN A 93 -10.06 10.08 4.11
C ASN A 93 -9.61 9.98 2.64
N ILE A 94 -8.40 9.48 2.42
CA ILE A 94 -7.86 9.23 1.07
C ILE A 94 -8.17 7.78 0.68
N LEU A 95 -8.59 7.56 -0.57
CA LEU A 95 -8.80 6.22 -1.12
C LEU A 95 -7.56 5.35 -0.85
N THR A 96 -7.76 4.25 -0.12
CA THR A 96 -6.66 3.37 0.31
C THR A 96 -6.90 1.94 -0.17
N VAL A 97 -5.86 1.32 -0.69
CA VAL A 97 -5.79 -0.11 -1.00
C VAL A 97 -4.68 -0.73 -0.16
N GLU A 98 -5.03 -1.79 0.57
CA GLU A 98 -4.08 -2.59 1.35
C GLU A 98 -3.47 -3.68 0.47
N VAL A 99 -2.16 -3.90 0.57
CA VAL A 99 -1.44 -4.93 -0.20
C VAL A 99 -0.57 -5.77 0.73
N HIS A 100 -0.61 -7.09 0.52
CA HIS A 100 0.31 -8.05 1.14
C HIS A 100 0.95 -8.91 0.05
N ILE A 101 2.28 -9.07 0.11
CA ILE A 101 3.05 -9.87 -0.84
C ILE A 101 2.67 -11.35 -0.70
N SER A 102 2.62 -11.86 0.54
CA SER A 102 2.13 -13.20 0.87
C SER A 102 0.65 -13.18 1.24
N ASP A 103 0.00 -14.34 1.25
CA ASP A 103 -1.35 -14.45 1.79
C ASP A 103 -1.28 -14.55 3.32
N ILE A 104 -1.72 -13.50 4.01
CA ILE A 104 -1.73 -13.43 5.47
C ILE A 104 -2.74 -14.39 6.09
N SER A 105 -3.74 -14.85 5.35
CA SER A 105 -4.73 -15.83 5.86
C SER A 105 -4.15 -17.25 6.01
N GLU A 106 -3.03 -17.52 5.38
CA GLU A 106 -2.29 -18.79 5.46
C GLU A 106 -1.18 -18.76 6.52
N ARG A 107 -1.04 -17.65 7.24
CA ARG A 107 -0.04 -17.46 8.28
C ARG A 107 -0.59 -17.86 9.66
N GLU A 108 0.20 -17.65 10.71
CA GLU A 108 -0.16 -17.91 12.11
C GLU A 108 -1.44 -17.13 12.48
N GLU A 109 -2.24 -17.64 13.40
CA GLU A 109 -3.55 -17.07 13.74
C GLU A 109 -3.51 -15.57 14.05
N PHE A 110 -2.49 -15.11 14.79
CA PHE A 110 -2.33 -13.70 15.13
C PHE A 110 -2.00 -12.80 13.93
N ARG A 111 -1.63 -13.37 12.76
CA ARG A 111 -1.36 -12.64 11.49
C ARG A 111 -2.56 -12.58 10.56
N LYS A 112 -3.67 -13.21 10.89
CA LYS A 112 -4.85 -13.20 10.02
C LYS A 112 -5.66 -11.92 10.13
N HIS A 113 -5.56 -11.21 11.26
CA HIS A 113 -6.26 -9.97 11.49
C HIS A 113 -5.53 -8.77 10.85
N SER A 114 -6.30 -7.89 10.19
CA SER A 114 -5.81 -6.60 9.70
C SER A 114 -6.68 -5.46 10.23
N TYR A 115 -6.05 -4.51 10.94
CA TYR A 115 -6.70 -3.24 11.30
C TYR A 115 -6.91 -2.35 10.09
N VAL A 116 -5.96 -2.32 9.15
CA VAL A 116 -6.04 -1.47 7.95
C VAL A 116 -7.20 -1.88 7.04
N SER A 117 -7.53 -3.16 6.97
CA SER A 117 -8.67 -3.66 6.17
C SER A 117 -10.02 -3.09 6.62
N LEU A 118 -10.13 -2.62 7.86
CA LEU A 118 -11.35 -1.97 8.36
C LEU A 118 -11.61 -0.60 7.71
N TYR A 119 -10.62 -0.03 7.04
CA TYR A 119 -10.73 1.23 6.30
C TYR A 119 -10.45 1.07 4.81
N ALA A 120 -9.48 0.25 4.43
CA ALA A 120 -9.09 0.07 3.04
C ALA A 120 -10.28 -0.34 2.17
N LYS A 121 -10.38 0.25 0.99
CA LYS A 121 -11.46 -0.06 0.05
C LYS A 121 -11.42 -1.49 -0.44
N THR A 122 -10.22 -2.05 -0.53
CA THR A 122 -9.97 -3.46 -0.84
C THR A 122 -8.61 -3.87 -0.29
N THR A 123 -8.44 -5.18 -0.06
CA THR A 123 -7.19 -5.81 0.35
C THR A 123 -6.78 -6.81 -0.73
N ILE A 124 -5.55 -6.68 -1.23
CA ILE A 124 -4.94 -7.56 -2.21
C ILE A 124 -3.81 -8.32 -1.52
N LYS A 125 -3.85 -9.64 -1.54
CA LYS A 125 -2.90 -10.50 -0.82
C LYS A 125 -2.50 -11.72 -1.63
N GLY A 126 -1.29 -12.24 -1.39
CA GLY A 126 -0.80 -13.48 -2.01
C GLY A 126 -0.37 -13.37 -3.47
N LEU A 127 -0.32 -12.17 -4.05
CA LEU A 127 0.01 -11.98 -5.47
C LEU A 127 1.45 -11.46 -5.68
N GLY A 128 2.30 -11.52 -4.66
CA GLY A 128 3.66 -10.99 -4.77
C GLY A 128 3.65 -9.50 -5.17
N PHE A 129 4.58 -9.11 -6.02
CA PHE A 129 4.69 -7.72 -6.49
C PHE A 129 3.57 -7.31 -7.46
N LYS A 130 2.93 -8.28 -8.11
CA LYS A 130 1.75 -8.03 -8.95
C LYS A 130 0.62 -7.36 -8.17
N GLY A 131 0.48 -7.69 -6.86
CA GLY A 131 -0.52 -7.06 -5.99
C GLY A 131 -0.45 -5.54 -5.95
N TYR A 132 0.76 -4.97 -5.99
CA TYR A 132 0.92 -3.51 -6.06
C TYR A 132 0.48 -2.92 -7.40
N ILE A 133 0.68 -3.65 -8.49
CA ILE A 133 0.24 -3.21 -9.82
C ILE A 133 -1.29 -3.26 -9.92
N ASP A 134 -1.89 -4.31 -9.37
CA ASP A 134 -3.34 -4.44 -9.33
C ASP A 134 -3.97 -3.36 -8.44
N ALA A 135 -3.31 -2.99 -7.32
CA ALA A 135 -3.72 -1.88 -6.46
C ALA A 135 -3.64 -0.53 -7.19
N LEU A 136 -2.58 -0.30 -7.97
CA LEU A 136 -2.43 0.89 -8.81
C LEU A 136 -3.61 1.03 -9.76
N ARG A 137 -3.90 -0.01 -10.53
CA ARG A 137 -5.01 -0.07 -11.50
C ARG A 137 -6.37 0.11 -10.82
N TYR A 138 -6.55 -0.47 -9.64
CA TYR A 138 -7.78 -0.31 -8.87
C TYR A 138 -8.03 1.17 -8.53
N ILE A 139 -7.01 1.88 -8.02
CA ILE A 139 -7.12 3.30 -7.69
C ILE A 139 -7.38 4.13 -8.95
N GLU A 140 -6.71 3.85 -10.06
CA GLU A 140 -6.92 4.52 -11.35
C GLU A 140 -8.38 4.41 -11.80
N GLY A 141 -8.88 3.20 -11.88
CA GLY A 141 -10.27 2.94 -12.29
C GLY A 141 -11.30 3.59 -11.38
N TYR A 142 -11.05 3.59 -10.06
CA TYR A 142 -11.94 4.23 -9.08
C TYR A 142 -11.99 5.75 -9.24
N VAL A 143 -10.83 6.40 -9.38
CA VAL A 143 -10.73 7.87 -9.52
C VAL A 143 -11.31 8.33 -10.86
N GLU A 144 -11.04 7.62 -11.95
CA GLU A 144 -11.60 7.93 -13.27
C GLU A 144 -13.12 7.75 -13.33
N GLY A 145 -13.63 6.66 -12.74
CA GLY A 145 -15.06 6.41 -12.61
C GLY A 145 -15.76 7.54 -11.84
N SER A 146 -15.17 7.97 -10.71
CA SER A 146 -15.72 9.06 -9.88
C SER A 146 -15.76 10.41 -10.58
N LYS A 147 -14.85 10.70 -11.53
CA LYS A 147 -14.87 11.93 -12.34
C LYS A 147 -16.03 11.93 -13.34
N LYS A 148 -16.26 10.81 -14.03
CA LYS A 148 -17.36 10.67 -14.99
C LYS A 148 -18.76 10.87 -14.37
N TYR A 149 -18.93 10.59 -13.08
CA TYR A 149 -20.20 10.81 -12.37
C TYR A 149 -20.39 12.24 -11.89
N LYS A 150 -19.32 13.05 -11.77
CA LYS A 150 -19.41 14.47 -11.35
C LYS A 150 -19.63 15.43 -12.51
N GLU A 151 -19.41 14.99 -13.73
CA GLU A 151 -19.59 15.78 -14.97
C GLU A 151 -20.97 15.60 -15.60
N LYS A 152 -21.85 14.80 -14.97
CA LYS A 152 -23.28 14.64 -15.32
C LYS A 152 -24.16 15.32 -14.29
#